data_195ee9900994b73dbb8574cca44d39a4
#
_entry.id   195ee9900994b73dbb8574cca44d39a4
#
_cell.length_a   1.000
_cell.length_b   1.000
_cell.length_c   1.000
_cell.angle_alpha   90.00
_cell.angle_beta   90.00
_cell.angle_gamma   90.00
#
_symmetry.space_group_name_H-M   'P 1'
#
loop_
_entity.id
_entity.type
_entity.pdbx_description
1 polymer ?
#
loop_
_entity_poly.entity_id
_entity_poly.type
_entity_poly.pdbx_seq_one_letter_code
_entity_poly.pdbx_strand_id
1 'polypeptide(L)'
;LNQDVQSEINRLVHRLKQDQSADGSWNYPFDTGITADAYMIILLKILDMEDTPLIEALVKRIESKQTENGSWKLFQDEKDGNVTVTIEAYYGLLFSGLRNKNHPHMRKAKQFILSKGGIKQAKMLTKMMLTVTGQYQWPRLFPIPLEVVLLPPTFFVSIYDLSVYGRVNMIPLLLLGHKKFQITTPDTPSLKDLFQTREDSSEEQVWEEYRTEEYHSFFSKLQTGVKTLIGYPDYLHSLALDSTKRFMLDRLEPDGTLYNYFGSTFFMIFALLSIGYSKRDPVILKAIAGLKGMACSIEGHTHIQFTTPHVWNTSLISYALQEAGMPFKDKTVKAANQYLLSRQHYMYGDWLIHNPDAIPGGWGFSDLNTMNPDVDDTTASLRALAKQLQAKPDNRDSWQRGVAFTISMQNDDGGFPAFERNNDHKWLQLLPIEGSKYLLTDPSTADLTGRTLEFLGNYTNMKKPEEVSKRAVDWLLEDQKRDGSWYGRWGICYLYGTWSALTGMKAAGQATGHPSIQKALTWLKKIQNEDGGWGESCYSDIKQRYIPLGTSTLTHTAWAVDALISASEKPTAEIEKGIAYLIRAGQQESWTNDYPAGQGMADFLYIHYHSYRYIYPLLALSHYNKKFLET
;
A
#
# COMPACT_ATOMS: atom_id res chain seq x y z
N LEU A 1 26.12 8.66 -25.60
CA LEU A 1 25.30 8.75 -24.39
C LEU A 1 24.27 9.90 -24.51
N ASN A 2 24.65 11.13 -24.91
CA ASN A 2 23.73 12.29 -24.95
C ASN A 2 22.56 12.08 -25.93
N GLN A 3 22.83 11.59 -27.14
CA GLN A 3 21.78 11.27 -28.12
C GLN A 3 20.90 10.12 -27.64
N ASP A 4 21.46 9.15 -26.96
CA ASP A 4 20.73 7.99 -26.44
C ASP A 4 19.80 8.39 -25.28
N VAL A 5 20.24 9.30 -24.41
CA VAL A 5 19.41 9.87 -23.32
C VAL A 5 18.17 10.56 -23.89
N GLN A 6 18.34 11.46 -24.84
CA GLN A 6 17.21 12.17 -25.46
C GLN A 6 16.29 11.22 -26.24
N SER A 7 16.86 10.23 -26.92
CA SER A 7 16.08 9.20 -27.63
C SER A 7 15.20 8.40 -26.67
N GLU A 8 15.77 7.99 -25.54
CA GLU A 8 15.03 7.21 -24.52
C GLU A 8 13.96 8.06 -23.81
N ILE A 9 14.24 9.33 -23.48
CA ILE A 9 13.24 10.29 -22.99
C ILE A 9 12.08 10.37 -23.97
N ASN A 10 12.36 10.58 -25.26
CA ASN A 10 11.32 10.70 -26.30
C ASN A 10 10.49 9.41 -26.42
N ARG A 11 11.11 8.24 -26.32
CA ARG A 11 10.43 6.94 -26.34
C ARG A 11 9.46 6.80 -25.16
N LEU A 12 9.92 7.11 -23.95
CA LEU A 12 9.10 7.05 -22.74
C LEU A 12 7.94 8.06 -22.77
N VAL A 13 8.22 9.30 -23.18
CA VAL A 13 7.17 10.33 -23.35
C VAL A 13 6.13 9.88 -24.37
N HIS A 14 6.56 9.34 -25.52
CA HIS A 14 5.64 8.84 -26.54
C HIS A 14 4.75 7.71 -26.00
N ARG A 15 5.33 6.76 -25.29
CA ARG A 15 4.60 5.64 -24.65
C ARG A 15 3.55 6.16 -23.67
N LEU A 16 3.93 7.02 -22.74
CA LEU A 16 3.00 7.57 -21.76
C LEU A 16 1.87 8.38 -22.40
N LYS A 17 2.15 9.12 -23.48
CA LYS A 17 1.09 9.82 -24.23
C LYS A 17 0.09 8.87 -24.89
N GLN A 18 0.56 7.74 -25.40
CA GLN A 18 -0.30 6.74 -26.02
C GLN A 18 -1.19 6.01 -25.01
N ASP A 19 -0.69 5.79 -23.79
CA ASP A 19 -1.37 5.03 -22.74
C ASP A 19 -2.35 5.89 -21.91
N GLN A 20 -2.47 7.21 -22.21
CA GLN A 20 -3.41 8.08 -21.51
C GLN A 20 -4.86 7.71 -21.82
N SER A 21 -5.68 7.58 -20.79
CA SER A 21 -7.12 7.34 -20.90
C SER A 21 -7.88 8.59 -21.36
N ALA A 22 -9.09 8.39 -21.87
CA ALA A 22 -9.90 9.50 -22.42
C ALA A 22 -10.26 10.58 -21.39
N ASP A 23 -10.34 10.22 -20.10
CA ASP A 23 -10.57 11.14 -18.98
C ASP A 23 -9.34 11.91 -18.53
N GLY A 24 -8.19 11.65 -19.13
CA GLY A 24 -6.91 12.27 -18.81
C GLY A 24 -6.05 11.52 -17.79
N SER A 25 -6.56 10.43 -17.20
CA SER A 25 -5.82 9.59 -16.24
C SER A 25 -4.94 8.54 -16.90
N TRP A 26 -4.19 7.81 -16.08
CA TRP A 26 -3.48 6.57 -16.47
C TRP A 26 -3.89 5.42 -15.55
N ASN A 27 -4.36 4.34 -16.17
CA ASN A 27 -4.91 3.15 -15.50
C ASN A 27 -3.93 1.97 -15.51
N TYR A 28 -2.63 2.23 -15.29
CA TYR A 28 -1.67 1.16 -15.14
C TYR A 28 -2.01 0.28 -13.93
N PRO A 29 -1.87 -1.05 -14.06
CA PRO A 29 -2.22 -1.98 -12.99
C PRO A 29 -1.44 -1.75 -11.69
N PHE A 30 -2.14 -2.03 -10.59
CA PHE A 30 -1.64 -2.15 -9.24
C PHE A 30 -1.67 -3.64 -8.87
N ASP A 31 -0.56 -4.35 -9.10
CA ASP A 31 -0.48 -5.80 -8.95
C ASP A 31 0.02 -6.18 -7.55
N THR A 32 -0.84 -6.84 -6.78
CA THR A 32 -0.55 -7.30 -5.42
C THR A 32 -0.49 -8.82 -5.30
N GLY A 33 -0.28 -9.53 -6.41
CA GLY A 33 -0.32 -10.98 -6.44
C GLY A 33 -1.74 -11.54 -6.59
N ILE A 34 -1.98 -12.75 -6.10
CA ILE A 34 -3.22 -13.51 -6.38
C ILE A 34 -4.25 -13.51 -5.24
N THR A 35 -3.94 -12.90 -4.12
CA THR A 35 -4.81 -12.95 -2.92
C THR A 35 -6.19 -12.38 -3.18
N ALA A 36 -6.29 -11.20 -3.79
CA ALA A 36 -7.58 -10.59 -4.14
C ALA A 36 -8.34 -11.42 -5.18
N ASP A 37 -7.64 -12.05 -6.12
CA ASP A 37 -8.24 -12.94 -7.12
C ASP A 37 -8.90 -14.15 -6.45
N ALA A 38 -8.18 -14.80 -5.53
CA ALA A 38 -8.69 -15.94 -4.76
C ALA A 38 -9.88 -15.55 -3.88
N TYR A 39 -9.80 -14.42 -3.17
CA TYR A 39 -10.87 -13.92 -2.30
C TYR A 39 -12.11 -13.54 -3.10
N MET A 40 -11.94 -12.99 -4.30
CA MET A 40 -13.08 -12.67 -5.18
C MET A 40 -13.84 -13.92 -5.60
N ILE A 41 -13.13 -15.01 -5.97
CA ILE A 41 -13.77 -16.31 -6.28
C ILE A 41 -14.56 -16.81 -5.07
N ILE A 42 -13.94 -16.81 -3.87
CA ILE A 42 -14.58 -17.26 -2.64
C ILE A 42 -15.85 -16.45 -2.36
N LEU A 43 -15.76 -15.12 -2.45
CA LEU A 43 -16.88 -14.21 -2.21
C LEU A 43 -18.06 -14.49 -3.15
N LEU A 44 -17.79 -14.56 -4.46
CA LEU A 44 -18.83 -14.80 -5.46
C LEU A 44 -19.54 -16.14 -5.24
N LYS A 45 -18.79 -17.19 -4.95
CA LYS A 45 -19.35 -18.52 -4.72
C LYS A 45 -20.15 -18.62 -3.42
N ILE A 46 -19.66 -18.05 -2.32
CA ILE A 46 -20.38 -18.05 -1.03
C ILE A 46 -21.69 -17.25 -1.11
N LEU A 47 -21.69 -16.17 -1.87
CA LEU A 47 -22.88 -15.33 -2.00
C LEU A 47 -23.85 -15.80 -3.09
N ASP A 48 -23.58 -16.94 -3.72
CA ASP A 48 -24.36 -17.48 -4.84
C ASP A 48 -24.51 -16.45 -5.99
N MET A 49 -23.40 -15.77 -6.30
CA MET A 49 -23.30 -14.82 -7.42
C MET A 49 -22.73 -15.53 -8.64
N GLU A 50 -23.56 -15.75 -9.63
CA GLU A 50 -23.14 -16.35 -10.89
C GLU A 50 -22.34 -15.33 -11.72
N ASP A 51 -21.03 -15.52 -11.82
CA ASP A 51 -20.14 -14.79 -12.72
C ASP A 51 -19.07 -15.75 -13.25
N THR A 52 -19.51 -16.76 -13.97
CA THR A 52 -18.64 -17.80 -14.53
C THR A 52 -17.48 -17.23 -15.35
N PRO A 53 -17.68 -16.23 -16.24
CA PRO A 53 -16.58 -15.67 -17.02
C PRO A 53 -15.48 -15.03 -16.13
N LEU A 54 -15.85 -14.30 -15.08
CA LEU A 54 -14.89 -13.70 -14.16
C LEU A 54 -14.16 -14.78 -13.37
N ILE A 55 -14.89 -15.76 -12.82
CA ILE A 55 -14.30 -16.87 -12.06
C ILE A 55 -13.29 -17.65 -12.90
N GLU A 56 -13.63 -17.99 -14.15
CA GLU A 56 -12.72 -18.68 -15.08
C GLU A 56 -11.46 -17.85 -15.39
N ALA A 57 -11.63 -16.54 -15.58
CA ALA A 57 -10.51 -15.64 -15.85
C ALA A 57 -9.56 -15.55 -14.65
N LEU A 58 -10.11 -15.46 -13.41
CA LEU A 58 -9.32 -15.42 -12.17
C LEU A 58 -8.62 -16.76 -11.91
N VAL A 59 -9.26 -17.90 -12.18
CA VAL A 59 -8.62 -19.23 -12.09
C VAL A 59 -7.39 -19.30 -13.01
N LYS A 60 -7.51 -18.86 -14.27
CA LYS A 60 -6.38 -18.81 -15.21
C LYS A 60 -5.25 -17.93 -14.68
N ARG A 61 -5.56 -16.77 -14.12
CA ARG A 61 -4.56 -15.87 -13.51
C ARG A 61 -3.85 -16.55 -12.35
N ILE A 62 -4.58 -17.13 -11.42
CA ILE A 62 -4.00 -17.82 -10.26
C ILE A 62 -3.07 -18.94 -10.72
N GLU A 63 -3.52 -19.81 -11.63
CA GLU A 63 -2.71 -20.91 -12.14
C GLU A 63 -1.45 -20.45 -12.87
N SER A 64 -1.52 -19.34 -13.61
CA SER A 64 -0.35 -18.78 -14.33
C SER A 64 0.80 -18.34 -13.42
N LYS A 65 0.52 -18.11 -12.13
CA LYS A 65 1.52 -17.66 -11.14
C LYS A 65 2.01 -18.79 -10.22
N GLN A 66 1.55 -20.03 -10.42
CA GLN A 66 2.03 -21.18 -9.65
C GLN A 66 3.47 -21.56 -10.05
N THR A 67 4.31 -21.79 -9.06
CA THR A 67 5.69 -22.23 -9.28
C THR A 67 5.78 -23.74 -9.51
N GLU A 68 6.93 -24.24 -9.98
CA GLU A 68 7.14 -25.66 -10.29
C GLU A 68 6.93 -26.58 -9.08
N ASN A 69 7.27 -26.10 -7.87
CA ASN A 69 7.10 -26.87 -6.63
C ASN A 69 5.65 -26.83 -6.09
N GLY A 70 4.75 -26.16 -6.80
CA GLY A 70 3.33 -26.05 -6.44
C GLY A 70 2.95 -24.89 -5.54
N SER A 71 3.90 -24.07 -5.13
CA SER A 71 3.66 -22.88 -4.31
C SER A 71 3.28 -21.64 -5.14
N TRP A 72 2.85 -20.59 -4.45
CA TRP A 72 2.81 -19.21 -4.94
C TRP A 72 3.74 -18.35 -4.10
N LYS A 73 4.24 -17.26 -4.69
CA LYS A 73 5.22 -16.36 -4.10
C LYS A 73 4.65 -14.95 -3.99
N LEU A 74 5.12 -14.21 -3.00
CA LEU A 74 4.89 -12.76 -2.90
C LEU A 74 5.85 -11.96 -3.79
N PHE A 75 7.08 -12.47 -3.98
CA PHE A 75 8.10 -11.86 -4.82
C PHE A 75 9.06 -12.94 -5.37
N GLN A 76 9.71 -12.65 -6.48
CA GLN A 76 10.44 -13.66 -7.28
C GLN A 76 11.54 -14.41 -6.52
N ASP A 77 12.31 -13.71 -5.69
CA ASP A 77 13.41 -14.31 -4.91
C ASP A 77 12.99 -14.85 -3.53
N GLU A 78 11.68 -14.89 -3.25
CA GLU A 78 11.16 -15.64 -2.10
C GLU A 78 11.48 -17.13 -2.30
N LYS A 79 12.30 -17.71 -1.40
CA LYS A 79 12.99 -18.99 -1.63
C LYS A 79 12.08 -20.11 -2.14
N ASP A 80 11.33 -20.73 -1.23
CA ASP A 80 10.51 -21.91 -1.55
C ASP A 80 9.07 -21.55 -1.93
N GLY A 81 8.67 -20.32 -1.71
CA GLY A 81 7.30 -19.84 -1.84
C GLY A 81 6.66 -19.49 -0.51
N ASN A 82 5.45 -18.97 -0.57
CA ASN A 82 4.70 -18.46 0.58
C ASN A 82 3.56 -19.39 0.95
N VAL A 83 3.56 -19.90 2.19
CA VAL A 83 2.54 -20.85 2.63
C VAL A 83 1.15 -20.21 2.71
N THR A 84 1.05 -18.96 3.17
CA THR A 84 -0.22 -18.23 3.28
C THR A 84 -0.86 -18.01 1.91
N VAL A 85 -0.12 -17.46 0.97
CA VAL A 85 -0.59 -17.23 -0.41
C VAL A 85 -0.93 -18.55 -1.11
N THR A 86 -0.17 -19.62 -0.83
CA THR A 86 -0.45 -20.95 -1.39
C THR A 86 -1.76 -21.53 -0.84
N ILE A 87 -2.06 -21.31 0.45
CA ILE A 87 -3.35 -21.71 1.05
C ILE A 87 -4.49 -20.92 0.40
N GLU A 88 -4.34 -19.63 0.22
CA GLU A 88 -5.35 -18.76 -0.41
C GLU A 88 -5.64 -19.18 -1.85
N ALA A 89 -4.59 -19.41 -2.65
CA ALA A 89 -4.71 -19.90 -4.02
C ALA A 89 -5.38 -21.27 -4.07
N TYR A 90 -4.95 -22.22 -3.25
CA TYR A 90 -5.51 -23.55 -3.15
C TYR A 90 -7.01 -23.51 -2.83
N TYR A 91 -7.39 -22.71 -1.84
CA TYR A 91 -8.78 -22.57 -1.43
C TYR A 91 -9.65 -21.90 -2.49
N GLY A 92 -9.17 -20.79 -3.09
CA GLY A 92 -9.87 -20.11 -4.18
C GLY A 92 -10.09 -21.01 -5.40
N LEU A 93 -9.07 -21.79 -5.80
CA LEU A 93 -9.18 -22.75 -6.89
C LEU A 93 -10.20 -23.86 -6.60
N LEU A 94 -10.23 -24.40 -5.38
CA LEU A 94 -11.26 -25.36 -4.97
C LEU A 94 -12.65 -24.73 -4.99
N PHE A 95 -12.83 -23.53 -4.45
CA PHE A 95 -14.10 -22.82 -4.41
C PHE A 95 -14.66 -22.54 -5.81
N SER A 96 -13.79 -22.35 -6.79
CA SER A 96 -14.23 -22.14 -8.19
C SER A 96 -15.10 -23.30 -8.73
N GLY A 97 -14.93 -24.50 -8.18
CA GLY A 97 -15.55 -25.74 -8.69
C GLY A 97 -14.87 -26.25 -9.97
N LEU A 98 -13.94 -25.49 -10.55
CA LEU A 98 -13.22 -25.85 -11.78
C LEU A 98 -12.02 -26.76 -11.51
N ARG A 99 -11.58 -26.84 -10.26
CA ARG A 99 -10.47 -27.69 -9.82
C ARG A 99 -10.88 -28.53 -8.63
N ASN A 100 -10.39 -29.77 -8.62
CA ASN A 100 -10.57 -30.70 -7.51
C ASN A 100 -9.21 -31.07 -6.91
N LYS A 101 -9.22 -31.69 -5.73
CA LYS A 101 -8.01 -32.05 -4.96
C LYS A 101 -7.07 -33.02 -5.72
N ASN A 102 -7.57 -33.75 -6.71
CA ASN A 102 -6.78 -34.71 -7.49
C ASN A 102 -6.07 -34.08 -8.69
N HIS A 103 -6.42 -32.83 -9.03
CA HIS A 103 -5.74 -32.12 -10.12
C HIS A 103 -4.22 -31.99 -9.83
N PRO A 104 -3.33 -32.18 -10.79
CA PRO A 104 -1.87 -32.17 -10.56
C PRO A 104 -1.38 -30.89 -9.84
N HIS A 105 -1.85 -29.73 -10.26
CA HIS A 105 -1.50 -28.45 -9.61
C HIS A 105 -1.94 -28.41 -8.15
N MET A 106 -3.12 -28.92 -7.84
CA MET A 106 -3.67 -28.95 -6.50
C MET A 106 -2.92 -29.92 -5.58
N ARG A 107 -2.49 -31.10 -6.11
CA ARG A 107 -1.67 -32.05 -5.33
C ARG A 107 -0.32 -31.47 -4.96
N LYS A 108 0.36 -30.78 -5.90
CA LYS A 108 1.63 -30.10 -5.61
C LYS A 108 1.46 -29.00 -4.56
N ALA A 109 0.43 -28.15 -4.67
CA ALA A 109 0.12 -27.11 -3.68
C ALA A 109 -0.13 -27.70 -2.29
N LYS A 110 -0.93 -28.76 -2.19
CA LYS A 110 -1.16 -29.49 -0.92
C LYS A 110 0.13 -30.03 -0.31
N GLN A 111 0.99 -30.67 -1.11
CA GLN A 111 2.28 -31.16 -0.63
C GLN A 111 3.15 -30.04 -0.07
N PHE A 112 3.21 -28.90 -0.78
CA PHE A 112 3.93 -27.71 -0.31
C PHE A 112 3.37 -27.22 1.03
N ILE A 113 2.05 -27.02 1.14
CA ILE A 113 1.40 -26.55 2.38
C ILE A 113 1.74 -27.48 3.56
N LEU A 114 1.59 -28.79 3.36
CA LEU A 114 1.89 -29.77 4.43
C LEU A 114 3.37 -29.78 4.81
N SER A 115 4.28 -29.62 3.84
CA SER A 115 5.73 -29.54 4.11
C SER A 115 6.14 -28.33 4.93
N LYS A 116 5.31 -27.27 4.93
CA LYS A 116 5.53 -26.03 5.69
C LYS A 116 4.78 -26.00 7.05
N GLY A 117 4.15 -27.07 7.48
CA GLY A 117 3.45 -27.14 8.75
C GLY A 117 1.93 -27.11 8.66
N GLY A 118 1.38 -27.17 7.44
CA GLY A 118 -0.05 -27.24 7.21
C GLY A 118 -0.76 -25.89 7.27
N ILE A 119 -2.09 -25.94 7.22
CA ILE A 119 -2.96 -24.77 7.13
C ILE A 119 -2.88 -23.83 8.35
N LYS A 120 -2.47 -24.32 9.52
CA LYS A 120 -2.28 -23.51 10.73
C LYS A 120 -1.18 -22.43 10.58
N GLN A 121 -0.30 -22.57 9.59
CA GLN A 121 0.74 -21.58 9.28
C GLN A 121 0.23 -20.36 8.51
N ALA A 122 -1.05 -20.33 8.15
CA ALA A 122 -1.67 -19.16 7.55
C ALA A 122 -1.57 -17.94 8.48
N LYS A 123 -1.33 -16.77 7.89
CA LYS A 123 -1.29 -15.50 8.64
C LYS A 123 -2.69 -15.06 9.09
N MET A 124 -2.73 -14.13 10.03
CA MET A 124 -3.93 -13.69 10.75
C MET A 124 -5.12 -13.37 9.85
N LEU A 125 -4.96 -12.51 8.85
CA LEU A 125 -6.09 -12.12 7.97
C LEU A 125 -6.63 -13.32 7.19
N THR A 126 -5.75 -14.21 6.76
CA THR A 126 -6.15 -15.45 6.08
C THR A 126 -6.84 -16.42 7.04
N LYS A 127 -6.36 -16.55 8.29
CA LYS A 127 -7.06 -17.30 9.33
C LYS A 127 -8.47 -16.75 9.58
N MET A 128 -8.64 -15.43 9.60
CA MET A 128 -9.96 -14.80 9.72
C MET A 128 -10.87 -15.16 8.55
N MET A 129 -10.39 -15.08 7.32
CA MET A 129 -11.14 -15.50 6.12
C MET A 129 -11.53 -16.97 6.19
N LEU A 130 -10.59 -17.86 6.55
CA LEU A 130 -10.83 -19.29 6.72
C LEU A 130 -11.85 -19.58 7.83
N THR A 131 -11.83 -18.80 8.91
CA THR A 131 -12.79 -18.93 10.01
C THR A 131 -14.19 -18.49 9.58
N VAL A 132 -14.30 -17.34 8.91
CA VAL A 132 -15.59 -16.85 8.38
C VAL A 132 -16.20 -17.85 7.40
N THR A 133 -15.38 -18.57 6.64
CA THR A 133 -15.81 -19.56 5.65
C THR A 133 -15.87 -21.00 6.20
N GLY A 134 -15.83 -21.18 7.53
CA GLY A 134 -16.08 -22.45 8.20
C GLY A 134 -14.93 -23.45 8.23
N GLN A 135 -13.69 -23.05 7.90
CA GLN A 135 -12.52 -23.94 7.93
C GLN A 135 -11.87 -24.02 9.32
N TYR A 136 -12.00 -22.95 10.13
CA TYR A 136 -11.59 -22.89 11.53
C TYR A 136 -12.77 -22.57 12.44
N GLN A 137 -12.63 -22.86 13.72
CA GLN A 137 -13.54 -22.37 14.75
C GLN A 137 -13.05 -21.01 15.26
N TRP A 138 -13.99 -20.14 15.62
CA TRP A 138 -13.66 -18.90 16.32
C TRP A 138 -13.09 -19.23 17.70
N PRO A 139 -12.13 -18.43 18.21
CA PRO A 139 -11.63 -18.61 19.57
C PRO A 139 -12.78 -18.47 20.57
N ARG A 140 -12.72 -19.23 21.65
CA ARG A 140 -13.77 -19.30 22.67
C ARG A 140 -14.10 -17.93 23.25
N LEU A 141 -13.04 -17.15 23.49
CA LEU A 141 -13.12 -15.74 23.85
C LEU A 141 -12.47 -14.93 22.74
N PHE A 142 -13.28 -14.19 22.00
CA PHE A 142 -12.72 -13.19 21.11
C PHE A 142 -12.16 -12.06 21.99
N PRO A 143 -10.88 -11.71 21.85
CA PRO A 143 -10.16 -10.98 22.89
C PRO A 143 -10.57 -9.52 23.06
N ILE A 144 -11.17 -8.93 22.01
CA ILE A 144 -11.53 -7.50 22.00
C ILE A 144 -13.06 -7.37 22.10
N PRO A 145 -13.61 -6.77 23.17
CA PRO A 145 -15.03 -6.52 23.26
C PRO A 145 -15.48 -5.49 22.23
N LEU A 146 -16.67 -5.69 21.66
CA LEU A 146 -17.20 -4.78 20.62
C LEU A 146 -17.37 -3.34 21.15
N GLU A 147 -17.63 -3.20 22.43
CA GLU A 147 -17.83 -1.91 23.13
C GLU A 147 -16.61 -0.97 23.06
N VAL A 148 -15.43 -1.49 22.66
CA VAL A 148 -14.25 -0.65 22.42
C VAL A 148 -14.51 0.44 21.37
N VAL A 149 -15.45 0.21 20.43
CA VAL A 149 -15.82 1.20 19.42
C VAL A 149 -16.51 2.45 19.99
N LEU A 150 -17.00 2.37 21.23
CA LEU A 150 -17.64 3.48 21.95
C LEU A 150 -16.65 4.36 22.72
N LEU A 151 -15.40 3.92 22.86
CA LEU A 151 -14.39 4.68 23.59
C LEU A 151 -14.01 5.94 22.80
N PRO A 152 -14.10 7.13 23.42
CA PRO A 152 -13.77 8.37 22.73
C PRO A 152 -12.27 8.46 22.42
N PRO A 153 -11.87 9.27 21.42
CA PRO A 153 -10.45 9.44 21.05
C PRO A 153 -9.55 9.94 22.20
N THR A 154 -10.14 10.55 23.23
CA THR A 154 -9.43 11.06 24.42
C THR A 154 -9.21 10.01 25.50
N PHE A 155 -9.74 8.80 25.33
CA PHE A 155 -9.54 7.73 26.29
C PHE A 155 -8.15 7.10 26.11
N PHE A 156 -7.61 6.42 27.13
CA PHE A 156 -6.27 5.85 27.09
C PHE A 156 -6.08 4.74 26.04
N VAL A 157 -7.17 4.18 25.51
CA VAL A 157 -7.24 3.27 24.36
C VAL A 157 -8.52 3.56 23.60
N SER A 158 -8.39 3.79 22.30
CA SER A 158 -9.52 4.02 21.40
C SER A 158 -9.27 3.30 20.05
N ILE A 159 -10.34 3.03 19.31
CA ILE A 159 -10.19 2.57 17.91
C ILE A 159 -9.48 3.62 17.05
N TYR A 160 -9.50 4.88 17.45
CA TYR A 160 -8.84 5.97 16.74
C TYR A 160 -7.33 6.04 17.02
N ASP A 161 -6.80 5.25 17.96
CA ASP A 161 -5.36 5.03 18.11
C ASP A 161 -4.79 4.12 17.00
N LEU A 162 -5.65 3.29 16.39
CA LEU A 162 -5.30 2.56 15.18
C LEU A 162 -5.17 3.53 14.01
N SER A 163 -4.21 3.29 13.10
CA SER A 163 -4.17 4.02 11.84
C SER A 163 -5.51 3.86 11.09
N VAL A 164 -5.85 4.81 10.22
CA VAL A 164 -7.08 4.72 9.42
C VAL A 164 -7.15 3.41 8.63
N TYR A 165 -6.01 2.97 8.06
CA TYR A 165 -5.92 1.72 7.34
C TYR A 165 -6.14 0.50 8.25
N GLY A 166 -5.51 0.49 9.43
CA GLY A 166 -5.73 -0.54 10.45
C GLY A 166 -7.19 -0.58 10.92
N ARG A 167 -7.75 0.57 11.19
CA ARG A 167 -9.12 0.75 11.69
C ARG A 167 -10.19 0.20 10.74
N VAL A 168 -10.11 0.53 9.45
CA VAL A 168 -11.12 0.08 8.46
C VAL A 168 -11.03 -1.42 8.17
N ASN A 169 -9.89 -2.05 8.41
CA ASN A 169 -9.77 -3.51 8.34
C ASN A 169 -10.23 -4.18 9.64
N MET A 170 -9.91 -3.60 10.80
CA MET A 170 -10.20 -4.20 12.11
C MET A 170 -11.67 -4.12 12.52
N ILE A 171 -12.38 -3.05 12.19
CA ILE A 171 -13.79 -2.88 12.61
C ILE A 171 -14.71 -3.98 12.08
N PRO A 172 -14.69 -4.36 10.79
CA PRO A 172 -15.45 -5.50 10.30
C PRO A 172 -15.07 -6.81 11.01
N LEU A 173 -13.76 -7.02 11.25
CA LEU A 173 -13.26 -8.23 11.92
C LEU A 173 -13.69 -8.32 13.38
N LEU A 174 -13.75 -7.20 14.11
CA LEU A 174 -14.29 -7.14 15.47
C LEU A 174 -15.73 -7.62 15.52
N LEU A 175 -16.55 -7.14 14.58
CA LEU A 175 -17.96 -7.54 14.50
C LEU A 175 -18.12 -9.02 14.16
N LEU A 176 -17.35 -9.52 13.20
CA LEU A 176 -17.34 -10.94 12.81
C LEU A 176 -16.93 -11.85 13.97
N GLY A 177 -15.86 -11.49 14.69
CA GLY A 177 -15.38 -12.24 15.85
C GLY A 177 -16.35 -12.21 17.02
N HIS A 178 -16.95 -11.05 17.29
CA HIS A 178 -17.99 -10.90 18.31
C HIS A 178 -19.22 -11.77 18.02
N LYS A 179 -19.68 -11.77 16.76
CA LYS A 179 -20.80 -12.61 16.31
C LYS A 179 -20.42 -14.08 16.12
N LYS A 180 -19.13 -14.42 16.15
CA LYS A 180 -18.62 -15.74 15.76
C LYS A 180 -19.19 -16.20 14.41
N PHE A 181 -19.27 -15.25 13.49
CA PHE A 181 -19.98 -15.45 12.23
C PHE A 181 -19.23 -16.44 11.35
N GLN A 182 -19.99 -17.41 10.84
CA GLN A 182 -19.55 -18.34 9.81
C GLN A 182 -20.62 -18.48 8.75
N ILE A 183 -20.19 -18.62 7.51
CA ILE A 183 -21.06 -18.84 6.37
C ILE A 183 -20.47 -19.93 5.49
N THR A 184 -21.29 -20.93 5.19
CA THR A 184 -20.96 -22.03 4.28
C THR A 184 -22.10 -22.27 3.33
N THR A 185 -21.81 -22.87 2.20
CA THR A 185 -22.78 -23.38 1.22
C THR A 185 -22.57 -24.88 1.07
N PRO A 186 -23.50 -25.62 0.44
CA PRO A 186 -23.30 -27.05 0.13
C PRO A 186 -22.01 -27.31 -0.66
N ASP A 187 -21.56 -26.32 -1.46
CA ASP A 187 -20.38 -26.42 -2.31
C ASP A 187 -19.11 -25.91 -1.63
N THR A 188 -19.15 -25.49 -0.37
CA THR A 188 -17.97 -25.03 0.36
C THR A 188 -16.95 -26.15 0.50
N PRO A 189 -15.74 -26.02 -0.07
CA PRO A 189 -14.73 -27.06 0.01
C PRO A 189 -14.21 -27.23 1.44
N SER A 190 -13.93 -28.48 1.85
CA SER A 190 -13.29 -28.77 3.13
C SER A 190 -11.77 -28.80 2.97
N LEU A 191 -11.07 -28.09 3.87
CA LEU A 191 -9.61 -28.05 3.96
C LEU A 191 -9.06 -28.92 5.09
N LYS A 192 -9.86 -29.83 5.66
CA LYS A 192 -9.43 -30.71 6.78
C LYS A 192 -8.18 -31.53 6.48
N ASP A 193 -7.94 -31.83 5.22
CA ASP A 193 -6.77 -32.58 4.76
C ASP A 193 -5.48 -31.74 4.65
N LEU A 194 -5.53 -30.46 4.98
CA LEU A 194 -4.37 -29.57 5.11
C LEU A 194 -3.87 -29.44 6.55
N PHE A 195 -4.55 -30.02 7.53
CA PHE A 195 -4.01 -30.18 8.89
C PHE A 195 -3.08 -31.39 8.95
N GLN A 196 -1.95 -31.27 9.64
CA GLN A 196 -1.00 -32.37 9.79
C GLN A 196 -1.52 -33.44 10.74
N THR A 197 -2.17 -33.02 11.82
CA THR A 197 -2.78 -33.91 12.83
C THR A 197 -4.19 -33.43 13.18
N ARG A 198 -4.97 -34.28 13.84
CA ARG A 198 -6.30 -33.88 14.35
C ARG A 198 -6.20 -32.85 15.49
N GLU A 199 -5.12 -32.89 16.26
CA GLU A 199 -4.87 -31.93 17.33
C GLU A 199 -4.59 -30.53 16.79
N ASP A 200 -3.96 -30.41 15.62
CA ASP A 200 -3.68 -29.13 14.94
C ASP A 200 -4.95 -28.36 14.58
N SER A 201 -6.10 -29.02 14.47
CA SER A 201 -7.39 -28.38 14.21
C SER A 201 -8.08 -27.85 15.46
N SER A 202 -7.49 -28.07 16.66
CA SER A 202 -8.03 -27.54 17.91
C SER A 202 -7.97 -26.03 17.94
N GLU A 203 -8.93 -25.40 18.62
CA GLU A 203 -8.97 -23.96 18.85
C GLU A 203 -7.64 -23.45 19.44
N GLU A 204 -7.06 -24.23 20.32
CA GLU A 204 -5.82 -23.91 21.02
C GLU A 204 -4.61 -23.80 20.12
N GLN A 205 -4.51 -24.63 19.09
CA GLN A 205 -3.40 -24.63 18.15
C GLN A 205 -3.58 -23.59 17.03
N VAL A 206 -4.80 -23.37 16.58
CA VAL A 206 -5.09 -22.40 15.51
C VAL A 206 -4.87 -20.97 15.97
N TRP A 207 -5.18 -20.67 17.24
CA TRP A 207 -5.14 -19.31 17.81
C TRP A 207 -4.06 -19.15 18.88
N GLU A 208 -2.93 -19.85 18.73
CA GLU A 208 -1.80 -19.84 19.68
C GLU A 208 -1.25 -18.42 19.90
N GLU A 209 -1.25 -17.58 18.88
CA GLU A 209 -0.75 -16.20 18.94
C GLU A 209 -1.47 -15.34 19.98
N TYR A 210 -2.74 -15.63 20.28
CA TYR A 210 -3.55 -14.92 21.29
C TYR A 210 -3.28 -15.33 22.73
N ARG A 211 -2.33 -16.24 22.98
CA ARG A 211 -2.03 -16.79 24.31
C ARG A 211 -0.84 -16.18 25.00
N THR A 212 -0.16 -15.20 24.39
CA THR A 212 0.98 -14.53 25.03
C THR A 212 0.54 -13.74 26.26
N GLU A 213 1.40 -13.70 27.31
CA GLU A 213 1.11 -12.97 28.56
C GLU A 213 0.88 -11.47 28.29
N GLU A 214 1.60 -10.89 27.34
CA GLU A 214 1.49 -9.48 26.93
C GLU A 214 0.10 -9.20 26.35
N TYR A 215 -0.39 -10.09 25.52
CA TYR A 215 -1.73 -10.02 24.94
C TYR A 215 -2.81 -10.10 26.03
N HIS A 216 -2.71 -11.06 26.94
CA HIS A 216 -3.65 -11.21 28.07
C HIS A 216 -3.63 -10.00 29.00
N SER A 217 -2.46 -9.45 29.31
CA SER A 217 -2.33 -8.25 30.14
C SER A 217 -3.00 -7.04 29.51
N PHE A 218 -2.77 -6.82 28.21
CA PHE A 218 -3.37 -5.73 27.48
C PHE A 218 -4.90 -5.82 27.44
N PHE A 219 -5.43 -6.99 27.05
CA PHE A 219 -6.89 -7.16 26.97
C PHE A 219 -7.58 -7.19 28.31
N SER A 220 -6.93 -7.66 29.37
CA SER A 220 -7.44 -7.53 30.74
C SER A 220 -7.60 -6.06 31.15
N LYS A 221 -6.65 -5.19 30.84
CA LYS A 221 -6.75 -3.75 31.07
C LYS A 221 -7.86 -3.12 30.23
N LEU A 222 -7.97 -3.50 28.97
CA LEU A 222 -9.02 -3.04 28.07
C LEU A 222 -10.42 -3.45 28.57
N GLN A 223 -10.61 -4.69 28.96
CA GLN A 223 -11.86 -5.17 29.57
C GLN A 223 -12.19 -4.45 30.87
N THR A 224 -11.19 -4.17 31.70
CA THR A 224 -11.39 -3.44 32.94
C THR A 224 -11.83 -1.99 32.65
N GLY A 225 -11.18 -1.32 31.68
CA GLY A 225 -11.57 0.02 31.23
C GLY A 225 -12.98 0.06 30.68
N VAL A 226 -13.35 -0.90 29.84
CA VAL A 226 -14.72 -1.03 29.30
C VAL A 226 -15.73 -1.29 30.43
N LYS A 227 -15.45 -2.20 31.34
CA LYS A 227 -16.32 -2.52 32.49
C LYS A 227 -16.56 -1.33 33.42
N THR A 228 -15.58 -0.44 33.60
CA THR A 228 -15.75 0.78 34.40
C THR A 228 -16.69 1.80 33.78
N LEU A 229 -16.92 1.74 32.46
CA LEU A 229 -17.88 2.58 31.76
C LEU A 229 -19.33 2.03 31.81
N ILE A 230 -19.50 0.80 32.31
CA ILE A 230 -20.76 0.05 32.13
C ILE A 230 -21.66 0.13 33.37
N GLY A 231 -22.65 1.04 33.31
CA GLY A 231 -23.84 0.94 34.15
C GLY A 231 -24.99 0.12 33.54
N TYR A 232 -25.01 -0.11 32.21
CA TYR A 232 -26.11 -0.78 31.49
C TYR A 232 -25.56 -1.64 30.32
N PRO A 233 -25.19 -2.91 30.58
CA PRO A 233 -24.51 -3.78 29.59
C PRO A 233 -25.27 -3.95 28.28
N ASP A 234 -26.56 -4.25 28.32
CA ASP A 234 -27.35 -4.54 27.11
C ASP A 234 -27.56 -3.31 26.23
N TYR A 235 -27.74 -2.14 26.84
CA TYR A 235 -27.87 -0.88 26.12
C TYR A 235 -26.57 -0.50 25.40
N LEU A 236 -25.44 -0.61 26.11
CA LEU A 236 -24.12 -0.33 25.53
C LEU A 236 -23.77 -1.29 24.41
N HIS A 237 -24.14 -2.56 24.55
CA HIS A 237 -23.94 -3.55 23.49
C HIS A 237 -24.71 -3.20 22.21
N SER A 238 -26.00 -2.86 22.36
CA SER A 238 -26.82 -2.39 21.23
C SER A 238 -26.23 -1.14 20.57
N LEU A 239 -25.76 -0.20 21.37
CA LEU A 239 -25.11 1.02 20.89
C LEU A 239 -23.80 0.72 20.16
N ALA A 240 -22.99 -0.23 20.65
CA ALA A 240 -21.75 -0.67 20.01
C ALA A 240 -22.01 -1.31 18.64
N LEU A 241 -23.04 -2.17 18.53
CA LEU A 241 -23.46 -2.75 17.26
C LEU A 241 -23.87 -1.68 16.24
N ASP A 242 -24.70 -0.71 16.68
CA ASP A 242 -25.15 0.38 15.82
C ASP A 242 -23.99 1.31 15.41
N SER A 243 -23.08 1.61 16.33
CA SER A 243 -21.88 2.40 16.04
C SER A 243 -20.94 1.71 15.07
N THR A 244 -20.73 0.39 15.21
CA THR A 244 -19.93 -0.41 14.29
C THR A 244 -20.53 -0.42 12.88
N LYS A 245 -21.85 -0.62 12.80
CA LYS A 245 -22.58 -0.56 11.53
C LYS A 245 -22.45 0.82 10.87
N ARG A 246 -22.71 1.89 11.62
CA ARG A 246 -22.57 3.27 11.12
C ARG A 246 -21.15 3.57 10.67
N PHE A 247 -20.14 3.14 11.44
CA PHE A 247 -18.75 3.33 11.07
C PHE A 247 -18.47 2.80 9.64
N MET A 248 -18.94 1.59 9.32
CA MET A 248 -18.75 1.01 7.99
C MET A 248 -19.57 1.75 6.92
N LEU A 249 -20.85 2.02 7.17
CA LEU A 249 -21.75 2.64 6.18
C LEU A 249 -21.37 4.09 5.86
N ASP A 250 -20.91 4.86 6.85
CA ASP A 250 -20.53 6.28 6.69
C ASP A 250 -19.21 6.43 5.90
N ARG A 251 -18.46 5.35 5.71
CA ARG A 251 -17.18 5.33 4.99
C ARG A 251 -17.23 4.58 3.66
N LEU A 252 -18.45 4.34 3.17
CA LEU A 252 -18.64 3.78 1.83
C LEU A 252 -18.35 4.84 0.78
N GLU A 253 -17.53 4.48 -0.17
CA GLU A 253 -17.24 5.29 -1.35
C GLU A 253 -18.40 5.20 -2.38
N PRO A 254 -18.42 6.08 -3.38
CA PRO A 254 -19.50 6.09 -4.37
C PRO A 254 -19.71 4.76 -5.11
N ASP A 255 -18.69 3.92 -5.20
CA ASP A 255 -18.77 2.58 -5.80
C ASP A 255 -19.28 1.50 -4.85
N GLY A 256 -19.49 1.83 -3.57
CA GLY A 256 -19.94 0.91 -2.53
C GLY A 256 -18.83 0.18 -1.79
N THR A 257 -17.56 0.47 -2.10
CA THR A 257 -16.42 -0.09 -1.38
C THR A 257 -16.11 0.71 -0.10
N LEU A 258 -15.49 0.07 0.87
CA LEU A 258 -15.01 0.70 2.09
C LEU A 258 -13.62 1.31 1.80
N TYR A 259 -13.56 2.63 1.65
CA TYR A 259 -12.37 3.40 1.29
C TYR A 259 -11.62 2.93 0.03
N ASN A 260 -12.32 2.27 -0.90
CA ASN A 260 -11.71 1.66 -2.08
C ASN A 260 -10.62 0.61 -1.75
N TYR A 261 -10.75 -0.08 -0.60
CA TYR A 261 -9.89 -1.20 -0.24
C TYR A 261 -10.61 -2.53 -0.41
N PHE A 262 -10.02 -3.45 -1.16
CA PHE A 262 -10.58 -4.79 -1.40
C PHE A 262 -10.79 -5.56 -0.08
N GLY A 263 -9.74 -5.67 0.73
CA GLY A 263 -9.78 -6.47 1.97
C GLY A 263 -10.82 -5.97 2.97
N SER A 264 -10.85 -4.66 3.22
CA SER A 264 -11.83 -4.04 4.13
C SER A 264 -13.26 -4.24 3.63
N THR A 265 -13.49 -4.10 2.34
CA THR A 265 -14.81 -4.29 1.71
C THR A 265 -15.24 -5.75 1.77
N PHE A 266 -14.31 -6.69 1.51
CA PHE A 266 -14.55 -8.12 1.62
C PHE A 266 -15.06 -8.49 3.03
N PHE A 267 -14.36 -8.09 4.08
CA PHE A 267 -14.77 -8.39 5.45
C PHE A 267 -16.03 -7.59 5.87
N MET A 268 -16.20 -6.37 5.39
CA MET A 268 -17.42 -5.59 5.63
C MET A 268 -18.67 -6.31 5.11
N ILE A 269 -18.62 -6.89 3.92
CA ILE A 269 -19.75 -7.65 3.37
C ILE A 269 -20.19 -8.75 4.35
N PHE A 270 -19.27 -9.56 4.84
CA PHE A 270 -19.58 -10.61 5.81
C PHE A 270 -20.02 -10.03 7.17
N ALA A 271 -19.44 -8.92 7.60
CA ALA A 271 -19.86 -8.24 8.83
C ALA A 271 -21.30 -7.74 8.75
N LEU A 272 -21.72 -7.17 7.63
CA LEU A 272 -23.11 -6.76 7.41
C LEU A 272 -24.07 -7.98 7.36
N LEU A 273 -23.66 -9.07 6.72
CA LEU A 273 -24.44 -10.32 6.76
C LEU A 273 -24.62 -10.83 8.20
N SER A 274 -23.59 -10.71 9.05
CA SER A 274 -23.65 -11.17 10.45
C SER A 274 -24.67 -10.44 11.32
N ILE A 275 -25.12 -9.26 10.88
CA ILE A 275 -26.13 -8.44 11.57
C ILE A 275 -27.47 -8.38 10.81
N GLY A 276 -27.69 -9.30 9.87
CA GLY A 276 -28.99 -9.54 9.25
C GLY A 276 -29.21 -8.93 7.86
N TYR A 277 -28.17 -8.33 7.23
CA TYR A 277 -28.28 -7.96 5.82
C TYR A 277 -28.41 -9.21 4.96
N SER A 278 -29.25 -9.16 3.94
CA SER A 278 -29.38 -10.26 2.98
C SER A 278 -28.27 -10.23 1.93
N LYS A 279 -27.95 -11.37 1.32
CA LYS A 279 -27.01 -11.45 0.18
C LYS A 279 -27.42 -10.56 -1.00
N ARG A 280 -28.71 -10.18 -1.09
CA ARG A 280 -29.30 -9.35 -2.16
C ARG A 280 -29.60 -7.92 -1.72
N ASP A 281 -29.16 -7.54 -0.55
CA ASP A 281 -29.30 -6.16 -0.08
C ASP A 281 -28.56 -5.20 -1.04
N PRO A 282 -29.16 -4.04 -1.38
CA PRO A 282 -28.52 -3.07 -2.29
C PRO A 282 -27.12 -2.65 -1.87
N VAL A 283 -26.83 -2.53 -0.58
CA VAL A 283 -25.49 -2.21 -0.06
C VAL A 283 -24.49 -3.32 -0.39
N ILE A 284 -24.88 -4.57 -0.17
CA ILE A 284 -24.05 -5.74 -0.48
C ILE A 284 -23.81 -5.85 -1.99
N LEU A 285 -24.85 -5.73 -2.80
CA LEU A 285 -24.72 -5.80 -4.26
C LEU A 285 -23.83 -4.68 -4.82
N LYS A 286 -23.96 -3.47 -4.26
CA LYS A 286 -23.11 -2.33 -4.67
C LYS A 286 -21.65 -2.54 -4.28
N ALA A 287 -21.38 -3.04 -3.07
CA ALA A 287 -20.03 -3.37 -2.64
C ALA A 287 -19.37 -4.43 -3.55
N ILE A 288 -20.12 -5.49 -3.92
CA ILE A 288 -19.64 -6.51 -4.86
C ILE A 288 -19.35 -5.89 -6.24
N ALA A 289 -20.23 -5.03 -6.74
CA ALA A 289 -20.01 -4.32 -8.00
C ALA A 289 -18.76 -3.44 -7.95
N GLY A 290 -18.52 -2.74 -6.84
CA GLY A 290 -17.29 -1.97 -6.60
C GLY A 290 -16.05 -2.84 -6.63
N LEU A 291 -16.06 -4.00 -5.96
CA LEU A 291 -14.94 -4.96 -6.01
C LEU A 291 -14.69 -5.49 -7.43
N LYS A 292 -15.75 -5.81 -8.20
CA LYS A 292 -15.62 -6.19 -9.61
C LYS A 292 -15.03 -5.04 -10.45
N GLY A 293 -15.38 -3.81 -10.13
CA GLY A 293 -14.84 -2.60 -10.77
C GLY A 293 -13.33 -2.41 -10.60
N MET A 294 -12.72 -3.10 -9.61
CA MET A 294 -11.26 -3.10 -9.43
C MET A 294 -10.52 -4.03 -10.41
N ALA A 295 -11.24 -4.73 -11.30
CA ALA A 295 -10.63 -5.61 -12.29
C ALA A 295 -9.77 -4.83 -13.30
N CYS A 296 -8.61 -5.38 -13.62
CA CYS A 296 -7.74 -4.89 -14.68
C CYS A 296 -7.18 -6.07 -15.50
N SER A 297 -6.53 -5.77 -16.61
CA SER A 297 -5.84 -6.78 -17.42
C SER A 297 -4.32 -6.68 -17.23
N ILE A 298 -3.68 -7.79 -16.92
CA ILE A 298 -2.22 -7.94 -16.83
C ILE A 298 -1.81 -9.10 -17.73
N GLU A 299 -1.03 -8.83 -18.76
CA GLU A 299 -0.53 -9.86 -19.71
C GLU A 299 -1.66 -10.75 -20.28
N GLY A 300 -2.82 -10.16 -20.53
CA GLY A 300 -3.99 -10.88 -21.03
C GLY A 300 -4.78 -11.66 -19.99
N HIS A 301 -4.38 -11.62 -18.72
CA HIS A 301 -5.14 -12.20 -17.59
C HIS A 301 -5.93 -11.13 -16.84
N THR A 302 -7.10 -11.49 -16.35
CA THR A 302 -7.88 -10.64 -15.45
C THR A 302 -7.34 -10.72 -14.03
N HIS A 303 -7.11 -9.57 -13.41
CA HIS A 303 -6.66 -9.42 -12.03
C HIS A 303 -7.59 -8.48 -11.28
N ILE A 304 -7.89 -8.81 -10.02
CA ILE A 304 -8.61 -7.91 -9.09
C ILE A 304 -7.59 -7.15 -8.25
N GLN A 305 -7.54 -5.84 -8.42
CA GLN A 305 -6.63 -4.98 -7.67
C GLN A 305 -7.09 -4.84 -6.20
N PHE A 306 -6.15 -4.59 -5.31
CA PHE A 306 -6.45 -4.30 -3.90
C PHE A 306 -7.05 -2.91 -3.70
N THR A 307 -6.66 -1.97 -4.53
CA THR A 307 -7.19 -0.61 -4.69
C THR A 307 -6.85 -0.13 -6.10
N THR A 308 -7.42 0.99 -6.56
CA THR A 308 -7.15 1.54 -7.89
C THR A 308 -6.21 2.75 -7.80
N PRO A 309 -5.06 2.76 -8.50
CA PRO A 309 -4.02 3.77 -8.32
C PRO A 309 -4.14 4.96 -9.29
N HIS A 310 -5.34 5.36 -9.67
CA HIS A 310 -5.53 6.30 -10.77
C HIS A 310 -5.01 7.70 -10.47
N VAL A 311 -5.22 8.22 -9.26
CA VAL A 311 -4.70 9.54 -8.86
C VAL A 311 -3.18 9.48 -8.70
N TRP A 312 -2.67 8.44 -8.04
CA TRP A 312 -1.23 8.23 -7.87
C TRP A 312 -0.49 8.15 -9.20
N ASN A 313 -0.93 7.28 -10.11
CA ASN A 313 -0.33 7.16 -11.43
C ASN A 313 -0.39 8.48 -12.20
N THR A 314 -1.54 9.15 -12.19
CA THR A 314 -1.74 10.38 -12.96
C THR A 314 -0.87 11.53 -12.45
N SER A 315 -0.75 11.68 -11.13
CA SER A 315 0.10 12.70 -10.53
C SER A 315 1.58 12.50 -10.86
N LEU A 316 2.08 11.27 -10.70
CA LEU A 316 3.47 10.95 -11.00
C LEU A 316 3.79 11.07 -12.49
N ILE A 317 2.90 10.62 -13.38
CA ILE A 317 3.12 10.67 -14.83
C ILE A 317 3.05 12.11 -15.34
N SER A 318 2.04 12.89 -14.92
CA SER A 318 1.95 14.30 -15.30
C SER A 318 3.20 15.08 -14.88
N TYR A 319 3.69 14.82 -13.66
CA TYR A 319 4.93 15.41 -13.18
C TYR A 319 6.14 14.98 -14.02
N ALA A 320 6.29 13.68 -14.28
CA ALA A 320 7.41 13.15 -15.07
C ALA A 320 7.45 13.70 -16.49
N LEU A 321 6.29 13.83 -17.15
CA LEU A 321 6.19 14.43 -18.48
C LEU A 321 6.61 15.91 -18.47
N GLN A 322 6.25 16.68 -17.44
CA GLN A 322 6.68 18.07 -17.30
C GLN A 322 8.18 18.19 -17.00
N GLU A 323 8.73 17.24 -16.23
CA GLU A 323 10.18 17.17 -16.02
C GLU A 323 10.94 16.78 -17.30
N ALA A 324 10.33 16.02 -18.18
CA ALA A 324 10.85 15.73 -19.53
C ALA A 324 10.73 16.92 -20.53
N GLY A 325 10.31 18.08 -20.06
CA GLY A 325 10.23 19.30 -20.88
C GLY A 325 8.85 19.59 -21.51
N MET A 326 7.83 18.76 -21.25
CA MET A 326 6.48 19.04 -21.76
C MET A 326 5.86 20.25 -21.04
N PRO A 327 5.36 21.25 -21.74
CA PRO A 327 4.71 22.38 -21.11
C PRO A 327 3.36 21.98 -20.49
N PHE A 328 2.98 22.60 -19.37
CA PHE A 328 1.70 22.33 -18.71
C PHE A 328 0.47 22.65 -19.59
N LYS A 329 0.66 23.39 -20.69
CA LYS A 329 -0.37 23.69 -21.71
C LYS A 329 -0.52 22.58 -22.76
N ASP A 330 0.41 21.61 -22.84
CA ASP A 330 0.26 20.45 -23.74
C ASP A 330 -1.05 19.72 -23.42
N LYS A 331 -1.73 19.23 -24.45
CA LYS A 331 -3.06 18.60 -24.29
C LYS A 331 -3.05 17.42 -23.30
N THR A 332 -1.99 16.62 -23.30
CA THR A 332 -1.83 15.46 -22.43
C THR A 332 -1.69 15.90 -20.97
N VAL A 333 -0.76 16.81 -20.69
CA VAL A 333 -0.55 17.34 -19.34
C VAL A 333 -1.77 18.11 -18.85
N LYS A 334 -2.40 18.91 -19.73
CA LYS A 334 -3.62 19.66 -19.40
C LYS A 334 -4.77 18.73 -19.01
N ALA A 335 -5.01 17.63 -19.75
CA ALA A 335 -6.04 16.65 -19.44
C ALA A 335 -5.75 15.97 -18.09
N ALA A 336 -4.52 15.54 -17.84
CA ALA A 336 -4.10 14.97 -16.56
C ALA A 336 -4.30 15.93 -15.39
N ASN A 337 -3.91 17.18 -15.55
CA ASN A 337 -4.06 18.18 -14.50
C ASN A 337 -5.53 18.55 -14.24
N GLN A 338 -6.39 18.55 -15.25
CA GLN A 338 -7.84 18.71 -15.08
C GLN A 338 -8.44 17.51 -14.31
N TYR A 339 -8.01 16.29 -14.63
CA TYR A 339 -8.39 15.11 -13.88
C TYR A 339 -7.99 15.24 -12.41
N LEU A 340 -6.72 15.57 -12.10
CA LEU A 340 -6.24 15.75 -10.73
C LEU A 340 -7.02 16.81 -9.96
N LEU A 341 -7.29 17.97 -10.56
CA LEU A 341 -8.08 19.03 -9.93
C LEU A 341 -9.51 18.56 -9.59
N SER A 342 -10.10 17.71 -10.42
CA SER A 342 -11.43 17.13 -10.15
C SER A 342 -11.44 16.11 -9.01
N ARG A 343 -10.25 15.66 -8.54
CA ARG A 343 -10.06 14.67 -7.49
C ARG A 343 -9.58 15.24 -6.16
N GLN A 344 -9.42 16.55 -6.05
CA GLN A 344 -9.10 17.18 -4.78
C GLN A 344 -10.23 16.95 -3.76
N HIS A 345 -9.88 16.61 -2.53
CA HIS A 345 -10.86 16.34 -1.49
C HIS A 345 -11.35 17.62 -0.81
N TYR A 346 -12.66 17.73 -0.67
CA TYR A 346 -13.34 18.80 0.06
C TYR A 346 -14.19 18.27 1.23
N MET A 347 -14.23 16.95 1.42
CA MET A 347 -14.93 16.30 2.52
C MET A 347 -14.01 16.14 3.72
N TYR A 348 -14.60 16.24 4.91
CA TYR A 348 -13.93 15.89 6.15
C TYR A 348 -13.94 14.38 6.34
N GLY A 349 -12.86 13.83 6.88
CA GLY A 349 -12.68 12.40 7.13
C GLY A 349 -12.02 12.14 8.49
N ASP A 350 -11.62 10.90 8.73
CA ASP A 350 -11.04 10.47 10.00
C ASP A 350 -9.75 11.21 10.38
N TRP A 351 -8.99 11.69 9.41
CA TRP A 351 -7.78 12.48 9.61
C TRP A 351 -8.00 13.74 10.48
N LEU A 352 -9.23 14.25 10.52
CA LEU A 352 -9.60 15.40 11.35
C LEU A 352 -9.56 15.11 12.85
N ILE A 353 -9.72 13.85 13.26
CA ILE A 353 -9.74 13.45 14.67
C ILE A 353 -8.43 13.82 15.37
N HIS A 354 -7.30 13.60 14.68
CA HIS A 354 -5.97 13.94 15.19
C HIS A 354 -5.47 15.32 14.73
N ASN A 355 -6.23 16.02 13.90
CA ASN A 355 -5.87 17.32 13.34
C ASN A 355 -7.11 18.23 13.18
N PRO A 356 -7.75 18.61 14.30
CA PRO A 356 -9.08 19.24 14.31
C PRO A 356 -9.13 20.62 13.65
N ASP A 357 -8.01 21.33 13.57
CA ASP A 357 -7.92 22.67 12.99
C ASP A 357 -7.60 22.64 11.47
N ALA A 358 -7.39 21.47 10.90
CA ALA A 358 -7.06 21.35 9.49
C ALA A 358 -8.29 21.50 8.60
N ILE A 359 -8.06 22.00 7.40
CA ILE A 359 -9.08 22.12 6.34
C ILE A 359 -8.87 21.07 5.27
N PRO A 360 -9.94 20.57 4.62
CA PRO A 360 -9.79 19.66 3.49
C PRO A 360 -9.12 20.35 2.31
N GLY A 361 -8.40 19.58 1.51
CA GLY A 361 -7.66 20.09 0.34
C GLY A 361 -6.60 19.13 -0.17
N GLY A 362 -6.49 17.94 0.42
CA GLY A 362 -5.59 16.89 -0.02
C GLY A 362 -6.13 16.05 -1.17
N TRP A 363 -5.34 15.07 -1.57
CA TRP A 363 -5.70 14.04 -2.56
C TRP A 363 -5.51 12.67 -1.95
N GLY A 364 -6.29 11.69 -2.38
CA GLY A 364 -6.13 10.28 -2.06
C GLY A 364 -5.57 9.49 -3.23
N PHE A 365 -5.26 8.24 -2.99
CA PHE A 365 -4.60 7.32 -3.92
C PHE A 365 -5.45 6.99 -5.15
N SER A 366 -6.75 6.81 -4.93
CA SER A 366 -7.73 6.41 -5.94
C SER A 366 -8.71 7.53 -6.27
N ASP A 367 -9.23 7.51 -7.47
CA ASP A 367 -10.35 8.34 -7.90
C ASP A 367 -11.67 8.00 -7.17
N LEU A 368 -11.75 6.80 -6.61
CA LEU A 368 -12.87 6.30 -5.82
C LEU A 368 -12.63 6.42 -4.30
N ASN A 369 -11.53 7.01 -3.88
CA ASN A 369 -11.27 7.39 -2.50
C ASN A 369 -11.48 8.89 -2.36
N THR A 370 -12.58 9.30 -1.72
CA THR A 370 -13.02 10.70 -1.64
C THR A 370 -12.92 11.31 -0.25
N MET A 371 -12.64 10.50 0.79
CA MET A 371 -12.67 10.90 2.20
C MET A 371 -11.35 10.71 2.93
N ASN A 372 -10.43 9.95 2.36
CA ASN A 372 -9.16 9.59 2.99
C ASN A 372 -7.98 10.10 2.15
N PRO A 373 -7.67 11.41 2.21
CA PRO A 373 -6.48 11.95 1.59
C PRO A 373 -5.24 11.53 2.36
N ASP A 374 -4.10 11.52 1.69
CA ASP A 374 -2.81 11.29 2.31
C ASP A 374 -1.77 12.32 1.89
N VAL A 375 -0.66 12.32 2.62
CA VAL A 375 0.42 13.31 2.41
C VAL A 375 1.15 13.07 1.10
N ASP A 376 1.39 11.80 0.73
CA ASP A 376 2.17 11.47 -0.48
C ASP A 376 1.39 11.77 -1.76
N ASP A 377 0.14 11.34 -1.85
CA ASP A 377 -0.74 11.65 -2.99
C ASP A 377 -1.02 13.16 -3.12
N THR A 378 -1.13 13.84 -1.98
CA THR A 378 -1.29 15.30 -1.96
C THR A 378 -0.06 16.00 -2.52
N THR A 379 1.14 15.68 -2.04
CA THR A 379 2.37 16.34 -2.55
C THR A 379 2.70 15.94 -3.98
N ALA A 380 2.40 14.70 -4.38
CA ALA A 380 2.55 14.26 -5.78
C ALA A 380 1.61 15.04 -6.72
N SER A 381 0.33 15.19 -6.33
CA SER A 381 -0.64 15.97 -7.11
C SER A 381 -0.26 17.45 -7.18
N LEU A 382 0.16 18.04 -6.08
CA LEU A 382 0.62 19.43 -6.03
C LEU A 382 1.86 19.66 -6.91
N ARG A 383 2.83 18.73 -6.94
CA ARG A 383 3.98 18.81 -7.87
C ARG A 383 3.55 18.83 -9.32
N ALA A 384 2.63 17.95 -9.71
CA ALA A 384 2.09 17.91 -11.06
C ALA A 384 1.34 19.19 -11.43
N LEU A 385 0.62 19.76 -10.48
CA LEU A 385 -0.22 20.96 -10.67
C LEU A 385 0.53 22.29 -10.50
N ALA A 386 1.73 22.29 -9.93
CA ALA A 386 2.44 23.49 -9.47
C ALA A 386 2.52 24.59 -10.54
N LYS A 387 3.02 24.27 -11.74
CA LYS A 387 3.18 25.24 -12.82
C LYS A 387 1.84 25.83 -13.29
N GLN A 388 0.78 25.02 -13.30
CA GLN A 388 -0.56 25.45 -13.71
C GLN A 388 -1.23 26.32 -12.63
N LEU A 389 -1.17 25.89 -11.36
CA LEU A 389 -1.84 26.57 -10.25
C LEU A 389 -1.17 27.91 -9.92
N GLN A 390 0.15 27.99 -10.06
CA GLN A 390 0.90 29.22 -9.85
C GLN A 390 0.71 30.23 -10.98
N ALA A 391 0.44 29.75 -12.21
CA ALA A 391 0.24 30.63 -13.39
C ALA A 391 -1.16 31.27 -13.48
N LYS A 392 -2.17 30.71 -12.75
CA LYS A 392 -3.57 31.15 -12.83
C LYS A 392 -4.09 31.60 -11.48
N PRO A 393 -4.51 32.86 -11.29
CA PRO A 393 -5.07 33.36 -10.03
C PRO A 393 -6.32 32.58 -9.56
N ASP A 394 -7.14 32.11 -10.50
CA ASP A 394 -8.40 31.43 -10.21
C ASP A 394 -8.23 30.08 -9.49
N ASN A 395 -7.03 29.50 -9.55
CA ASN A 395 -6.73 28.21 -8.93
C ASN A 395 -5.95 28.33 -7.60
N ARG A 396 -5.82 29.54 -7.05
CA ARG A 396 -5.10 29.76 -5.80
C ARG A 396 -5.69 29.01 -4.62
N ASP A 397 -7.01 28.89 -4.55
CA ASP A 397 -7.68 28.18 -3.45
C ASP A 397 -7.27 26.70 -3.41
N SER A 398 -7.29 26.00 -4.55
CA SER A 398 -6.85 24.59 -4.63
C SER A 398 -5.41 24.42 -4.18
N TRP A 399 -4.50 25.32 -4.59
CA TRP A 399 -3.11 25.29 -4.18
C TRP A 399 -2.95 25.54 -2.68
N GLN A 400 -3.57 26.61 -2.16
CA GLN A 400 -3.47 26.98 -0.75
C GLN A 400 -4.04 25.90 0.16
N ARG A 401 -5.17 25.29 -0.20
CA ARG A 401 -5.75 24.16 0.58
C ARG A 401 -4.84 22.95 0.60
N GLY A 402 -4.28 22.55 -0.54
CA GLY A 402 -3.38 21.40 -0.60
C GLY A 402 -2.09 21.63 0.20
N VAL A 403 -1.48 22.82 0.09
CA VAL A 403 -0.30 23.18 0.88
C VAL A 403 -0.62 23.25 2.37
N ALA A 404 -1.75 23.87 2.74
CA ALA A 404 -2.18 23.96 4.14
C ALA A 404 -2.44 22.56 4.73
N PHE A 405 -3.13 21.68 4.00
CA PHE A 405 -3.32 20.30 4.41
C PHE A 405 -1.98 19.59 4.64
N THR A 406 -1.05 19.68 3.68
CA THR A 406 0.28 19.06 3.79
C THR A 406 1.02 19.53 5.04
N ILE A 407 1.11 20.84 5.26
CA ILE A 407 1.83 21.42 6.42
C ILE A 407 1.17 21.00 7.73
N SER A 408 -0.17 20.99 7.78
CA SER A 408 -0.93 20.62 8.98
C SER A 408 -0.69 19.19 9.45
N MET A 409 -0.23 18.32 8.53
CA MET A 409 0.02 16.90 8.80
C MET A 409 1.40 16.63 9.41
N GLN A 410 2.28 17.63 9.56
CA GLN A 410 3.57 17.42 10.20
C GLN A 410 3.41 16.95 11.64
N ASN A 411 4.04 15.82 11.98
CA ASN A 411 4.06 15.28 13.33
C ASN A 411 4.87 16.16 14.29
N ASP A 412 4.64 15.99 15.58
CA ASP A 412 5.36 16.73 16.62
C ASP A 412 6.85 16.37 16.67
N ASP A 413 7.23 15.19 16.19
CA ASP A 413 8.63 14.80 16.02
C ASP A 413 9.34 15.49 14.83
N GLY A 414 8.61 16.18 13.98
CA GLY A 414 9.10 16.90 12.80
C GLY A 414 9.01 16.15 11.48
N GLY A 415 8.77 14.85 11.49
CA GLY A 415 8.54 14.05 10.29
C GLY A 415 7.10 14.15 9.78
N PHE A 416 6.81 13.39 8.72
CA PHE A 416 5.48 13.31 8.12
C PHE A 416 4.94 11.87 8.11
N PRO A 417 3.68 11.67 8.55
CA PRO A 417 2.95 10.43 8.43
C PRO A 417 2.32 10.32 7.04
N ALA A 418 1.63 9.19 6.75
CA ALA A 418 0.85 9.06 5.54
C ALA A 418 -0.54 9.71 5.67
N PHE A 419 -1.35 9.31 6.64
CA PHE A 419 -2.79 9.62 6.72
C PHE A 419 -3.21 10.47 7.92
N GLU A 420 -2.57 10.29 9.09
CA GLU A 420 -3.05 10.87 10.35
C GLU A 420 -1.89 11.40 11.18
N ARG A 421 -2.00 12.67 11.59
CA ARG A 421 -0.99 13.34 12.39
C ARG A 421 -0.88 12.73 13.79
N ASN A 422 0.35 12.53 14.28
CA ASN A 422 0.67 12.04 15.63
C ASN A 422 -0.03 10.72 16.01
N ASN A 423 -0.34 9.86 15.05
CA ASN A 423 -1.01 8.59 15.28
C ASN A 423 0.00 7.42 15.27
N ASP A 424 0.92 7.43 16.24
CA ASP A 424 1.95 6.39 16.43
C ASP A 424 2.00 5.91 17.88
N HIS A 425 0.99 5.16 18.28
CA HIS A 425 0.92 4.56 19.62
C HIS A 425 1.78 3.30 19.69
N LYS A 426 2.96 3.40 20.27
CA LYS A 426 3.97 2.33 20.33
C LYS A 426 3.47 1.02 20.94
N TRP A 427 2.48 1.06 21.84
CA TRP A 427 1.90 -0.14 22.43
C TRP A 427 1.18 -1.04 21.40
N LEU A 428 0.70 -0.45 20.29
CA LEU A 428 0.08 -1.22 19.20
C LEU A 428 1.08 -2.16 18.50
N GLN A 429 2.37 -1.84 18.56
CA GLN A 429 3.42 -2.69 17.98
C GLN A 429 3.65 -3.98 18.77
N LEU A 430 3.12 -4.05 20.00
CA LEU A 430 3.20 -5.23 20.86
C LEU A 430 2.07 -6.24 20.58
N LEU A 431 1.07 -5.86 19.77
CA LEU A 431 -0.01 -6.78 19.42
C LEU A 431 0.51 -7.88 18.48
N PRO A 432 0.10 -9.14 18.68
CA PRO A 432 0.55 -10.29 17.88
C PRO A 432 -0.15 -10.34 16.52
N ILE A 433 -0.08 -9.23 15.79
CA ILE A 433 -0.60 -9.08 14.43
C ILE A 433 0.60 -8.85 13.51
N GLU A 434 0.76 -9.69 12.51
CA GLU A 434 1.85 -9.53 11.54
C GLU A 434 1.77 -8.15 10.89
N GLY A 435 2.93 -7.47 10.85
CA GLY A 435 3.00 -6.11 10.32
C GLY A 435 2.36 -5.05 11.21
N SER A 436 2.03 -5.33 12.48
CA SER A 436 1.35 -4.41 13.42
C SER A 436 1.96 -3.01 13.46
N LYS A 437 3.30 -2.92 13.40
CA LYS A 437 4.01 -1.64 13.38
C LYS A 437 3.52 -0.70 12.28
N TYR A 438 3.22 -1.22 11.09
CA TYR A 438 2.85 -0.41 9.92
C TYR A 438 1.40 -0.58 9.48
N LEU A 439 0.72 -1.61 9.98
CA LEU A 439 -0.71 -1.80 9.78
C LEU A 439 -1.52 -0.95 10.75
N LEU A 440 -1.11 -0.93 12.01
CA LEU A 440 -1.89 -0.34 13.10
C LEU A 440 -1.45 1.07 13.48
N THR A 441 -0.26 1.51 13.07
CA THR A 441 0.28 2.84 13.37
C THR A 441 0.57 3.63 12.10
N ASP A 442 0.69 4.93 12.23
CA ASP A 442 1.04 5.84 11.13
C ASP A 442 2.19 6.78 11.54
N PRO A 443 3.39 6.24 11.74
CA PRO A 443 4.54 7.01 12.19
C PRO A 443 5.08 7.93 11.09
N SER A 444 5.92 8.87 11.48
CA SER A 444 6.81 9.57 10.56
C SER A 444 7.73 8.57 9.85
N THR A 445 7.91 8.74 8.55
CA THR A 445 8.78 7.88 7.74
C THR A 445 9.68 8.70 6.82
N ALA A 446 10.84 8.13 6.45
CA ALA A 446 11.83 8.85 5.67
C ALA A 446 11.35 9.15 4.24
N ASP A 447 10.59 8.24 3.64
CA ASP A 447 10.02 8.44 2.31
C ASP A 447 8.98 9.57 2.30
N LEU A 448 8.00 9.57 3.21
CA LEU A 448 7.00 10.64 3.30
C LEU A 448 7.64 11.99 3.64
N THR A 449 8.54 12.00 4.61
CA THR A 449 9.24 13.22 5.05
C THR A 449 10.11 13.79 3.93
N GLY A 450 10.89 12.94 3.25
CA GLY A 450 11.75 13.34 2.14
C GLY A 450 10.95 13.87 0.94
N ARG A 451 9.90 13.18 0.54
CA ARG A 451 9.04 13.59 -0.59
C ARG A 451 8.28 14.88 -0.29
N THR A 452 7.83 15.06 0.94
CA THR A 452 7.20 16.32 1.38
C THR A 452 8.21 17.47 1.35
N LEU A 453 9.43 17.27 1.84
CA LEU A 453 10.50 18.26 1.76
C LEU A 453 10.86 18.63 0.31
N GLU A 454 10.92 17.63 -0.57
CA GLU A 454 11.19 17.89 -2.00
C GLU A 454 10.12 18.81 -2.60
N PHE A 455 8.85 18.55 -2.28
CA PHE A 455 7.75 19.43 -2.71
C PHE A 455 7.87 20.83 -2.11
N LEU A 456 8.01 20.94 -0.79
CA LEU A 456 8.07 22.24 -0.11
C LEU A 456 9.26 23.07 -0.58
N GLY A 457 10.44 22.46 -0.71
CA GLY A 457 11.67 23.15 -1.08
C GLY A 457 11.70 23.61 -2.55
N ASN A 458 11.13 22.83 -3.46
CA ASN A 458 11.17 23.13 -4.89
C ASN A 458 10.00 24.01 -5.38
N TYR A 459 8.83 23.93 -4.72
CA TYR A 459 7.61 24.54 -5.27
C TYR A 459 6.93 25.57 -4.37
N THR A 460 7.33 25.71 -3.09
CA THR A 460 6.70 26.64 -2.14
C THR A 460 7.64 27.70 -1.58
N ASN A 461 8.93 27.67 -1.93
CA ASN A 461 10.01 28.45 -1.31
C ASN A 461 10.25 28.17 0.19
N MET A 462 9.63 27.15 0.76
CA MET A 462 9.82 26.74 2.16
C MET A 462 11.10 25.91 2.31
N LYS A 463 12.25 26.58 2.17
CA LYS A 463 13.57 26.00 2.46
C LYS A 463 13.97 26.30 3.90
N LYS A 464 15.09 25.72 4.38
CA LYS A 464 15.72 26.23 5.59
C LYS A 464 15.98 27.74 5.45
N PRO A 465 15.74 28.55 6.49
CA PRO A 465 15.47 28.19 7.88
C PRO A 465 13.97 28.08 8.25
N GLU A 466 13.04 27.97 7.31
CA GLU A 466 11.63 27.80 7.62
C GLU A 466 11.40 26.62 8.59
N GLU A 467 10.62 26.83 9.63
CA GLU A 467 10.48 25.91 10.76
C GLU A 467 10.03 24.50 10.33
N VAL A 468 9.03 24.40 9.42
CA VAL A 468 8.53 23.13 8.92
C VAL A 468 9.64 22.33 8.24
N SER A 469 10.38 22.96 7.34
CA SER A 469 11.49 22.31 6.59
C SER A 469 12.66 21.98 7.50
N LYS A 470 12.98 22.84 8.46
CA LYS A 470 14.05 22.62 9.42
C LYS A 470 13.76 21.36 10.27
N ARG A 471 12.57 21.28 10.87
CA ARG A 471 12.16 20.13 11.70
C ARG A 471 12.18 18.83 10.91
N ALA A 472 11.72 18.85 9.66
CA ALA A 472 11.71 17.67 8.81
C ALA A 472 13.13 17.21 8.41
N VAL A 473 14.05 18.15 8.14
CA VAL A 473 15.47 17.82 7.92
C VAL A 473 16.09 17.25 9.19
N ASP A 474 15.86 17.88 10.34
CA ASP A 474 16.42 17.41 11.63
C ASP A 474 15.92 15.97 11.90
N TRP A 475 14.63 15.68 11.68
CA TRP A 475 14.07 14.33 11.79
C TRP A 475 14.78 13.32 10.87
N LEU A 476 15.00 13.66 9.59
CA LEU A 476 15.72 12.80 8.66
C LEU A 476 17.16 12.53 9.10
N LEU A 477 17.84 13.54 9.65
CA LEU A 477 19.20 13.37 10.16
C LEU A 477 19.26 12.39 11.34
N GLU A 478 18.23 12.39 12.20
CA GLU A 478 18.13 11.48 13.34
C GLU A 478 17.76 10.05 12.92
N ASP A 479 16.90 9.87 11.88
CA ASP A 479 16.44 8.55 11.42
C ASP A 479 17.49 7.82 10.55
N GLN A 480 18.55 8.48 10.09
CA GLN A 480 19.56 7.86 9.22
C GLN A 480 20.18 6.62 9.86
N LYS A 481 20.19 5.52 9.12
CA LYS A 481 20.77 4.26 9.57
C LYS A 481 22.31 4.36 9.62
N ARG A 482 22.92 3.45 10.40
CA ARG A 482 24.38 3.46 10.62
C ARG A 482 25.20 3.30 9.34
N ASP A 483 24.67 2.63 8.33
CA ASP A 483 25.32 2.45 7.03
C ASP A 483 25.18 3.67 6.09
N GLY A 484 24.34 4.63 6.44
CA GLY A 484 24.06 5.84 5.66
C GLY A 484 22.73 5.83 4.90
N SER A 485 22.00 4.73 4.91
CA SER A 485 20.71 4.60 4.27
C SER A 485 19.55 5.12 5.13
N TRP A 486 18.34 5.20 4.52
CA TRP A 486 17.07 5.38 5.20
C TRP A 486 16.10 4.29 4.80
N TYR A 487 15.27 3.85 5.74
CA TYR A 487 14.19 2.91 5.49
C TYR A 487 13.00 3.62 4.86
N GLY A 488 12.51 3.11 3.72
CA GLY A 488 11.27 3.53 3.09
C GLY A 488 10.11 2.61 3.50
N ARG A 489 8.99 3.21 3.91
CA ARG A 489 7.81 2.48 4.39
C ARG A 489 6.92 1.99 3.24
N TRP A 490 6.74 2.84 2.22
CA TRP A 490 5.79 2.61 1.13
C TRP A 490 6.43 2.08 -0.15
N GLY A 491 7.72 2.29 -0.30
CA GLY A 491 8.53 1.70 -1.38
C GLY A 491 9.55 0.70 -0.85
N ILE A 492 9.95 -0.27 -1.67
CA ILE A 492 11.00 -1.26 -1.37
C ILE A 492 12.36 -0.63 -1.70
N CYS A 493 13.17 -0.48 -0.75
CA CYS A 493 12.94 -0.25 0.68
C CYS A 493 13.95 0.81 1.13
N TYR A 494 15.24 0.45 1.31
CA TYR A 494 16.32 1.38 1.66
C TYR A 494 16.77 2.24 0.48
N LEU A 495 16.69 1.74 -0.75
CA LEU A 495 16.91 2.55 -1.95
C LEU A 495 15.85 3.65 -2.07
N TYR A 496 14.57 3.30 -1.87
CA TYR A 496 13.47 4.28 -1.90
C TYR A 496 13.58 5.33 -0.80
N GLY A 497 13.80 4.91 0.45
CA GLY A 497 13.96 5.81 1.57
C GLY A 497 15.15 6.74 1.43
N THR A 498 16.29 6.22 0.94
CA THR A 498 17.51 7.01 0.71
C THR A 498 17.33 8.02 -0.44
N TRP A 499 16.69 7.62 -1.54
CA TRP A 499 16.32 8.52 -2.62
C TRP A 499 15.45 9.66 -2.11
N SER A 500 14.37 9.35 -1.40
CA SER A 500 13.44 10.33 -0.87
C SER A 500 14.11 11.31 0.10
N ALA A 501 14.92 10.80 1.02
CA ALA A 501 15.63 11.61 2.00
C ALA A 501 16.66 12.55 1.34
N LEU A 502 17.46 12.04 0.39
CA LEU A 502 18.48 12.85 -0.29
C LEU A 502 17.85 13.96 -1.15
N THR A 503 16.85 13.63 -2.01
CA THR A 503 16.18 14.60 -2.85
C THR A 503 15.47 15.66 -2.03
N GLY A 504 14.81 15.24 -0.93
CA GLY A 504 14.13 16.14 0.00
C GLY A 504 15.08 17.09 0.74
N MET A 505 16.15 16.58 1.33
CA MET A 505 17.14 17.40 2.01
C MET A 505 17.83 18.38 1.05
N LYS A 506 18.13 17.96 -0.19
CA LYS A 506 18.71 18.83 -1.21
C LYS A 506 17.73 19.94 -1.62
N ALA A 507 16.45 19.63 -1.81
CA ALA A 507 15.42 20.62 -2.09
C ALA A 507 15.26 21.63 -0.94
N ALA A 508 15.40 21.18 0.32
CA ALA A 508 15.38 22.04 1.49
C ALA A 508 16.67 22.87 1.69
N GLY A 509 17.65 22.76 0.79
CA GLY A 509 18.88 23.55 0.83
C GLY A 509 20.01 22.98 1.70
N GLN A 510 19.92 21.71 2.10
CA GLN A 510 21.00 21.06 2.84
C GLN A 510 22.27 20.94 1.98
N ALA A 511 23.40 21.37 2.53
CA ALA A 511 24.68 21.36 1.82
C ALA A 511 25.11 19.93 1.45
N THR A 512 25.61 19.73 0.24
CA THR A 512 26.11 18.43 -0.24
C THR A 512 27.26 17.89 0.65
N GLY A 513 28.11 18.77 1.18
CA GLY A 513 29.19 18.39 2.08
C GLY A 513 28.76 17.92 3.48
N HIS A 514 27.48 17.95 3.80
CA HIS A 514 27.00 17.49 5.11
C HIS A 514 27.33 16.01 5.31
N PRO A 515 27.83 15.59 6.50
CA PRO A 515 28.26 14.22 6.74
C PRO A 515 27.20 13.14 6.43
N SER A 516 25.94 13.39 6.75
CA SER A 516 24.83 12.46 6.45
C SER A 516 24.63 12.27 4.95
N ILE A 517 24.72 13.35 4.16
CA ILE A 517 24.60 13.27 2.69
C ILE A 517 25.80 12.49 2.13
N GLN A 518 27.03 12.81 2.55
CA GLN A 518 28.22 12.11 2.07
C GLN A 518 28.20 10.62 2.41
N LYS A 519 27.68 10.27 3.59
CA LYS A 519 27.54 8.87 4.02
C LYS A 519 26.54 8.10 3.14
N ALA A 520 25.40 8.72 2.79
CA ALA A 520 24.43 8.14 1.89
C ALA A 520 24.96 7.96 0.47
N LEU A 521 25.68 8.97 -0.06
CA LEU A 521 26.33 8.86 -1.37
C LEU A 521 27.34 7.72 -1.42
N THR A 522 28.13 7.56 -0.35
CA THR A 522 29.10 6.47 -0.21
C THR A 522 28.38 5.11 -0.19
N TRP A 523 27.26 5.00 0.55
CA TRP A 523 26.45 3.80 0.59
C TRP A 523 25.88 3.43 -0.78
N LEU A 524 25.27 4.38 -1.50
CA LEU A 524 24.72 4.16 -2.84
C LEU A 524 25.76 3.66 -3.84
N LYS A 525 26.96 4.29 -3.84
CA LYS A 525 28.07 3.87 -4.71
C LYS A 525 28.57 2.46 -4.40
N LYS A 526 28.63 2.11 -3.10
CA LYS A 526 29.08 0.79 -2.63
C LYS A 526 28.17 -0.36 -3.08
N ILE A 527 26.87 -0.13 -3.18
CA ILE A 527 25.88 -1.17 -3.50
C ILE A 527 25.50 -1.23 -4.97
N GLN A 528 26.14 -0.45 -5.84
CA GLN A 528 25.93 -0.52 -7.29
C GLN A 528 26.39 -1.89 -7.82
N ASN A 529 25.55 -2.52 -8.63
CA ASN A 529 25.87 -3.79 -9.30
C ASN A 529 26.88 -3.60 -10.43
N GLU A 530 27.52 -4.70 -10.87
CA GLU A 530 28.51 -4.68 -11.96
C GLU A 530 27.94 -4.20 -13.30
N ASP A 531 26.64 -4.45 -13.56
CA ASP A 531 25.93 -3.99 -14.75
C ASP A 531 25.63 -2.49 -14.77
N GLY A 532 25.97 -1.78 -13.69
CA GLY A 532 25.78 -0.35 -13.50
C GLY A 532 24.44 0.04 -12.86
N GLY A 533 23.55 -0.90 -12.61
CA GLY A 533 22.26 -0.65 -11.98
C GLY A 533 22.25 -0.95 -10.47
N TRP A 534 21.05 -0.91 -9.89
CA TRP A 534 20.77 -1.26 -8.49
C TRP A 534 19.55 -2.18 -8.41
N GLY A 535 19.53 -3.02 -7.40
CA GLY A 535 18.40 -3.91 -7.11
C GLY A 535 18.33 -4.28 -5.65
N GLU A 536 17.14 -4.20 -5.09
CA GLU A 536 16.87 -4.49 -3.70
C GLU A 536 15.77 -5.55 -3.56
N SER A 537 15.99 -6.52 -2.68
CA SER A 537 15.04 -7.59 -2.39
C SER A 537 13.95 -7.12 -1.42
N CYS A 538 12.72 -7.60 -1.60
CA CYS A 538 11.65 -7.45 -0.61
C CYS A 538 12.02 -8.03 0.77
N TYR A 539 13.01 -8.91 0.86
CA TYR A 539 13.57 -9.33 2.15
C TYR A 539 14.16 -8.19 2.97
N SER A 540 14.53 -7.04 2.36
CA SER A 540 14.99 -5.87 3.09
C SER A 540 13.99 -5.39 4.12
N ASP A 541 12.71 -5.39 3.76
CA ASP A 541 11.61 -5.05 4.65
C ASP A 541 11.44 -6.07 5.78
N ILE A 542 11.42 -7.35 5.44
CA ILE A 542 11.26 -8.45 6.40
C ILE A 542 12.43 -8.49 7.39
N LYS A 543 13.66 -8.29 6.91
CA LYS A 543 14.89 -8.35 7.72
C LYS A 543 15.29 -7.02 8.35
N GLN A 544 14.57 -5.94 8.05
CA GLN A 544 14.85 -4.57 8.54
C GLN A 544 16.30 -4.14 8.33
N ARG A 545 16.86 -4.50 7.18
CA ARG A 545 18.17 -4.09 6.67
C ARG A 545 18.24 -4.28 5.16
N TYR A 546 19.09 -3.54 4.48
CA TYR A 546 19.30 -3.72 3.05
C TYR A 546 19.74 -5.16 2.72
N ILE A 547 19.01 -5.78 1.79
CA ILE A 547 19.31 -7.09 1.18
C ILE A 547 19.38 -6.89 -0.33
N PRO A 548 20.52 -7.15 -0.97
CA PRO A 548 20.63 -7.03 -2.42
C PRO A 548 19.76 -8.09 -3.12
N LEU A 549 19.13 -7.71 -4.21
CA LEU A 549 18.40 -8.65 -5.08
C LEU A 549 19.37 -9.53 -5.90
N GLY A 550 20.60 -9.08 -6.06
CA GLY A 550 21.59 -9.75 -6.89
C GLY A 550 21.47 -9.47 -8.39
N THR A 551 20.46 -8.71 -8.79
CA THR A 551 20.24 -8.23 -10.17
C THR A 551 19.60 -6.84 -10.10
N SER A 552 19.80 -6.03 -11.14
CA SER A 552 19.30 -4.67 -11.18
C SER A 552 17.86 -4.60 -11.71
N THR A 553 17.08 -3.63 -11.19
CA THR A 553 15.75 -3.30 -11.72
C THR A 553 15.74 -1.86 -12.26
N LEU A 554 14.82 -1.56 -13.16
CA LEU A 554 14.65 -0.19 -13.69
C LEU A 554 14.30 0.80 -12.57
N THR A 555 13.37 0.43 -11.71
CA THR A 555 12.85 1.32 -10.65
C THR A 555 13.91 1.62 -9.59
N HIS A 556 14.58 0.59 -9.04
CA HIS A 556 15.63 0.78 -8.05
C HIS A 556 16.83 1.54 -8.62
N THR A 557 17.20 1.26 -9.88
CA THR A 557 18.27 1.99 -10.55
C THR A 557 17.91 3.46 -10.75
N ALA A 558 16.68 3.75 -11.16
CA ALA A 558 16.24 5.12 -11.36
C ALA A 558 16.25 5.91 -10.04
N TRP A 559 15.77 5.34 -8.92
CA TRP A 559 15.85 5.98 -7.61
C TRP A 559 17.29 6.25 -7.17
N ALA A 560 18.18 5.26 -7.31
CA ALA A 560 19.59 5.43 -6.93
C ALA A 560 20.31 6.50 -7.76
N VAL A 561 20.12 6.47 -9.07
CA VAL A 561 20.71 7.44 -10.01
C VAL A 561 20.18 8.85 -9.73
N ASP A 562 18.87 9.01 -9.55
CA ASP A 562 18.27 10.32 -9.28
C ASP A 562 18.73 10.91 -7.94
N ALA A 563 18.87 10.07 -6.90
CA ALA A 563 19.48 10.45 -5.63
C ALA A 563 20.91 10.96 -5.80
N LEU A 564 21.74 10.26 -6.57
CA LEU A 564 23.11 10.67 -6.88
C LEU A 564 23.14 11.99 -7.69
N ILE A 565 22.27 12.13 -8.70
CA ILE A 565 22.15 13.35 -9.50
C ILE A 565 21.82 14.56 -8.61
N SER A 566 20.87 14.39 -7.68
CA SER A 566 20.42 15.49 -6.80
C SER A 566 21.56 16.12 -6.01
N ALA A 567 22.54 15.30 -5.57
CA ALA A 567 23.63 15.69 -4.71
C ALA A 567 24.99 15.83 -5.42
N SER A 568 25.09 15.68 -6.72
CA SER A 568 26.34 15.76 -7.48
C SER A 568 26.38 17.02 -8.35
N GLU A 569 27.50 17.75 -8.35
CA GLU A 569 27.70 18.92 -9.23
C GLU A 569 28.08 18.51 -10.66
N LYS A 570 28.68 17.34 -10.82
CA LYS A 570 29.12 16.78 -12.10
C LYS A 570 28.72 15.31 -12.19
N PRO A 571 28.53 14.76 -13.40
CA PRO A 571 28.27 13.34 -13.54
C PRO A 571 29.46 12.53 -13.00
N THR A 572 29.17 11.52 -12.18
CA THR A 572 30.16 10.55 -11.70
C THR A 572 30.07 9.28 -12.53
N ALA A 573 31.10 8.44 -12.44
CA ALA A 573 31.11 7.16 -13.15
C ALA A 573 29.89 6.28 -12.79
N GLU A 574 29.45 6.33 -11.53
CA GLU A 574 28.30 5.56 -11.07
C GLU A 574 26.99 6.09 -11.70
N ILE A 575 26.84 7.42 -11.82
CA ILE A 575 25.70 8.03 -12.49
C ILE A 575 25.68 7.61 -13.96
N GLU A 576 26.81 7.74 -14.67
CA GLU A 576 26.90 7.42 -16.10
C GLU A 576 26.59 5.92 -16.37
N LYS A 577 27.10 5.02 -15.53
CA LYS A 577 26.80 3.58 -15.61
C LYS A 577 25.31 3.32 -15.36
N GLY A 578 24.70 3.97 -14.38
CA GLY A 578 23.27 3.84 -14.10
C GLY A 578 22.38 4.38 -15.23
N ILE A 579 22.74 5.51 -15.81
CA ILE A 579 22.04 6.06 -17.00
C ILE A 579 22.16 5.09 -18.19
N ALA A 580 23.35 4.55 -18.44
CA ALA A 580 23.56 3.55 -19.48
C ALA A 580 22.74 2.27 -19.23
N TYR A 581 22.62 1.84 -17.97
CA TYR A 581 21.74 0.72 -17.61
C TYR A 581 20.29 1.01 -17.93
N LEU A 582 19.75 2.18 -17.52
CA LEU A 582 18.35 2.56 -17.76
C LEU A 582 18.02 2.56 -19.26
N ILE A 583 18.90 3.11 -20.10
CA ILE A 583 18.72 3.13 -21.56
C ILE A 583 18.68 1.72 -22.14
N ARG A 584 19.65 0.89 -21.76
CA ARG A 584 19.77 -0.48 -22.27
C ARG A 584 18.63 -1.38 -21.80
N ALA A 585 18.36 -1.39 -20.50
CA ALA A 585 17.36 -2.27 -19.89
C ALA A 585 15.92 -1.81 -20.15
N GLY A 586 15.69 -0.50 -20.33
CA GLY A 586 14.37 0.07 -20.63
C GLY A 586 13.71 -0.45 -21.90
N GLN A 587 14.52 -1.02 -22.82
CA GLN A 587 14.07 -1.58 -24.10
C GLN A 587 13.97 -3.11 -24.08
N GLN A 588 14.22 -3.74 -22.93
CA GLN A 588 14.24 -5.19 -22.78
C GLN A 588 13.11 -5.66 -21.87
N GLU A 589 12.53 -6.81 -22.20
CA GLU A 589 11.65 -7.51 -21.27
C GLU A 589 12.47 -8.41 -20.36
N SER A 590 12.19 -8.30 -19.06
CA SER A 590 12.86 -9.06 -18.01
C SER A 590 11.91 -9.26 -16.84
N TRP A 591 12.03 -10.37 -16.11
CA TRP A 591 11.27 -10.58 -14.88
C TRP A 591 11.51 -9.48 -13.83
N THR A 592 12.64 -8.76 -13.91
CA THR A 592 12.94 -7.64 -13.02
C THR A 592 12.03 -6.43 -13.26
N ASN A 593 11.38 -6.37 -14.44
CA ASN A 593 10.40 -5.33 -14.73
C ASN A 593 9.11 -5.47 -13.92
N ASP A 594 8.81 -6.71 -13.48
CA ASP A 594 7.63 -7.06 -12.69
C ASP A 594 7.95 -7.25 -11.20
N TYR A 595 9.18 -6.93 -10.79
CA TYR A 595 9.57 -7.05 -9.40
C TYR A 595 8.88 -5.99 -8.54
N PRO A 596 8.30 -6.36 -7.36
CA PRO A 596 7.63 -5.41 -6.51
C PRO A 596 8.56 -4.27 -6.05
N ALA A 597 8.08 -3.06 -6.15
CA ALA A 597 8.78 -1.85 -5.71
C ALA A 597 8.02 -1.10 -4.61
N GLY A 598 6.81 -1.52 -4.28
CA GLY A 598 6.01 -0.95 -3.21
C GLY A 598 5.58 -2.00 -2.19
N GLN A 599 5.10 -1.53 -1.05
CA GLN A 599 4.53 -2.39 -0.02
C GLN A 599 3.36 -1.74 0.70
N GLY A 600 2.38 -2.56 1.08
CA GLY A 600 1.27 -2.18 1.93
C GLY A 600 1.44 -2.70 3.37
N MET A 601 1.80 -3.97 3.50
CA MET A 601 2.06 -4.65 4.78
C MET A 601 3.29 -5.54 4.65
N ALA A 602 4.21 -5.41 5.60
CA ALA A 602 5.42 -6.21 5.68
C ALA A 602 5.08 -7.72 5.64
N ASP A 603 5.82 -8.47 4.82
CA ASP A 603 5.69 -9.93 4.67
C ASP A 603 4.27 -10.42 4.32
N PHE A 604 3.41 -9.54 3.80
CA PHE A 604 2.04 -9.90 3.42
C PHE A 604 1.60 -9.26 2.09
N LEU A 605 1.86 -7.98 1.86
CA LEU A 605 1.39 -7.24 0.70
C LEU A 605 2.53 -6.45 0.07
N TYR A 606 3.09 -6.98 -1.01
CA TYR A 606 4.04 -6.31 -1.88
C TYR A 606 3.37 -5.91 -3.19
N ILE A 607 3.80 -4.80 -3.76
CA ILE A 607 3.10 -4.15 -4.85
C ILE A 607 4.04 -3.99 -6.04
N HIS A 608 3.63 -4.53 -7.17
CA HIS A 608 4.21 -4.17 -8.45
C HIS A 608 3.36 -3.09 -9.12
N TYR A 609 3.92 -1.89 -9.23
CA TYR A 609 3.34 -0.78 -9.98
C TYR A 609 3.79 -0.86 -11.43
N HIS A 610 2.89 -1.21 -12.35
CA HIS A 610 3.25 -1.33 -13.78
C HIS A 610 3.68 0.01 -14.42
N SER A 611 3.31 1.12 -13.83
CA SER A 611 3.72 2.47 -14.26
C SER A 611 5.17 2.81 -13.92
N TYR A 612 5.75 2.22 -12.87
CA TYR A 612 7.05 2.65 -12.33
C TYR A 612 8.21 2.42 -13.32
N ARG A 613 8.13 1.40 -14.17
CA ARG A 613 9.12 1.15 -15.23
C ARG A 613 9.23 2.27 -16.26
N TYR A 614 8.25 3.17 -16.32
CA TYR A 614 8.24 4.33 -17.20
C TYR A 614 8.51 5.63 -16.45
N ILE A 615 7.89 5.83 -15.29
CA ILE A 615 7.91 7.08 -14.52
C ILE A 615 9.32 7.40 -14.02
N TYR A 616 9.91 6.50 -13.23
CA TYR A 616 11.18 6.79 -12.57
C TYR A 616 12.38 6.82 -13.51
N PRO A 617 12.49 5.94 -14.52
CA PRO A 617 13.50 6.11 -15.57
C PRO A 617 13.36 7.44 -16.31
N LEU A 618 12.13 7.87 -16.65
CA LEU A 618 11.90 9.16 -17.29
C LEU A 618 12.36 10.32 -16.42
N LEU A 619 12.05 10.29 -15.11
CA LEU A 619 12.50 11.32 -14.17
C LEU A 619 14.04 11.37 -14.06
N ALA A 620 14.70 10.22 -13.84
CA ALA A 620 16.14 10.18 -13.70
C ALA A 620 16.87 10.65 -14.97
N LEU A 621 16.42 10.21 -16.16
CA LEU A 621 16.97 10.65 -17.44
C LEU A 621 16.75 12.16 -17.68
N SER A 622 15.57 12.67 -17.33
CA SER A 622 15.22 14.09 -17.48
C SER A 622 16.05 14.97 -16.55
N HIS A 623 16.23 14.56 -15.29
CA HIS A 623 17.07 15.30 -14.35
C HIS A 623 18.56 15.25 -14.75
N TYR A 624 19.03 14.12 -15.27
CA TYR A 624 20.37 14.01 -15.84
C TYR A 624 20.57 14.97 -17.02
N ASN A 625 19.62 14.96 -17.96
CA ASN A 625 19.65 15.84 -19.13
C ASN A 625 19.69 17.31 -18.74
N LYS A 626 18.76 17.75 -17.91
CA LYS A 626 18.66 19.14 -17.44
C LYS A 626 19.91 19.61 -16.72
N LYS A 627 20.46 18.77 -15.85
CA LYS A 627 21.56 19.16 -14.95
C LYS A 627 22.92 19.12 -15.61
N PHE A 628 23.17 18.18 -16.52
CA PHE A 628 24.51 17.90 -17.01
C PHE A 628 24.67 18.02 -18.53
N LEU A 629 23.57 18.05 -19.31
CA LEU A 629 23.65 18.13 -20.76
C LEU A 629 23.11 19.46 -21.34
N GLU A 630 22.13 20.08 -20.71
CA GLU A 630 21.56 21.37 -21.14
C GLU A 630 22.31 22.59 -20.58
N THR A 631 23.27 22.41 -19.71
CA THR A 631 24.17 23.45 -19.19
C THR A 631 25.35 23.64 -20.15
#